data_4cd04366f0474ae6c0f9afcca2334204
#
_entry.id   4cd04366f0474ae6c0f9afcca2334204
#
_cell.length_a   1.000
_cell.length_b   1.000
_cell.length_c   1.000
_cell.angle_alpha   90.00
_cell.angle_beta   90.00
_cell.angle_gamma   90.00
#
_symmetry.space_group_name_H-M   'P 1'
#
loop_
_entity.id
_entity.type
_entity.pdbx_description
1 polymer ?
#
loop_
_entity_poly.entity_id
_entity_poly.type
_entity_poly.pdbx_seq_one_letter_code
_entity_poly.pdbx_strand_id
1 'polypeptide(L)'
;MIFNNRFLLTGALLLCSIAPATASDSEIDRASLKGLHGVFVLVEDLNPPEEQAGLKAADIQADVQQKLQAAGIPLLSKTQNIDTPGMPTLYISVSVASSTATGLWPFSIDVNLEQEATLKRSPDTFVPTAVTWHVGSIGGVDKSDVRSIRDRVGEQISKFVNAYLKVNPKPANPK
;
A
#
# COMPACT_ATOMS: atom_id res chain seq x y z
N MET A 1 -55.29 -40.31 22.43
CA MET A 1 -54.00 -39.98 23.06
C MET A 1 -53.04 -39.56 21.93
N ILE A 2 -52.95 -38.25 21.69
CA ILE A 2 -52.20 -37.69 20.55
C ILE A 2 -51.00 -36.98 21.13
N PHE A 3 -49.78 -37.51 20.89
CA PHE A 3 -48.55 -36.87 21.26
C PHE A 3 -48.09 -35.94 20.13
N ASN A 4 -48.10 -34.66 20.41
CA ASN A 4 -47.63 -33.59 19.51
C ASN A 4 -46.15 -33.29 19.85
N ASN A 5 -45.24 -33.77 19.02
CA ASN A 5 -43.79 -33.56 19.22
C ASN A 5 -43.34 -32.41 18.32
N ARG A 6 -43.25 -31.19 18.90
CA ARG A 6 -42.71 -30.02 18.21
C ARG A 6 -41.19 -29.98 18.43
N PHE A 7 -40.41 -30.41 17.48
CA PHE A 7 -38.98 -30.20 17.41
C PHE A 7 -38.71 -28.73 17.10
N LEU A 8 -38.19 -27.99 18.09
CA LEU A 8 -37.63 -26.66 17.89
C LEU A 8 -36.18 -26.83 17.38
N LEU A 9 -35.97 -26.59 16.08
CA LEU A 9 -34.65 -26.48 15.48
C LEU A 9 -34.08 -25.09 15.83
N THR A 10 -33.21 -25.04 16.83
CA THR A 10 -32.45 -23.82 17.12
C THR A 10 -31.25 -23.75 16.18
N GLY A 11 -31.40 -23.01 15.10
CA GLY A 11 -30.30 -22.72 14.19
C GLY A 11 -29.27 -21.78 14.83
N ALA A 12 -28.13 -22.31 15.20
CA ALA A 12 -26.99 -21.50 15.63
C ALA A 12 -26.38 -20.83 14.41
N LEU A 13 -26.59 -19.52 14.28
CA LEU A 13 -25.96 -18.67 13.27
C LEU A 13 -24.50 -18.48 13.67
N LEU A 14 -23.57 -19.19 13.04
CA LEU A 14 -22.13 -18.97 13.19
C LEU A 14 -21.79 -17.67 12.48
N LEU A 15 -21.65 -16.56 13.23
CA LEU A 15 -21.04 -15.34 12.73
C LEU A 15 -19.55 -15.62 12.53
N CYS A 16 -19.15 -15.93 11.31
CA CYS A 16 -17.76 -15.96 10.88
C CYS A 16 -17.27 -14.51 10.81
N SER A 17 -16.62 -14.02 11.86
CA SER A 17 -15.93 -12.72 11.83
C SER A 17 -14.77 -12.83 10.86
N ILE A 18 -14.93 -12.25 9.67
CA ILE A 18 -13.86 -12.06 8.69
C ILE A 18 -12.97 -10.96 9.28
N ALA A 19 -11.89 -11.36 9.96
CA ALA A 19 -10.83 -10.43 10.32
C ALA A 19 -10.23 -9.88 9.03
N PRO A 20 -10.11 -8.55 8.86
CA PRO A 20 -9.42 -8.01 7.71
C PRO A 20 -7.98 -8.54 7.72
N ALA A 21 -7.56 -9.15 6.62
CA ALA A 21 -6.15 -9.49 6.42
C ALA A 21 -5.37 -8.17 6.42
N THR A 22 -4.72 -7.86 7.54
CA THR A 22 -3.83 -6.71 7.61
C THR A 22 -2.56 -7.10 6.88
N ALA A 23 -2.37 -6.51 5.67
CA ALA A 23 -1.08 -6.49 5.02
C ALA A 23 -0.03 -5.97 6.01
N SER A 24 1.16 -6.51 5.92
CA SER A 24 2.29 -6.39 6.83
C SER A 24 2.64 -4.93 7.22
N ASP A 25 1.97 -4.40 8.23
CA ASP A 25 2.35 -3.17 8.93
C ASP A 25 2.66 -3.53 10.41
N SER A 26 3.52 -4.54 10.58
CA SER A 26 3.95 -4.97 11.90
C SER A 26 4.97 -3.98 12.49
N GLU A 27 5.20 -4.07 13.79
CA GLU A 27 6.21 -3.25 14.45
C GLU A 27 7.62 -3.52 13.91
N ILE A 28 7.89 -4.77 13.51
CA ILE A 28 9.18 -5.17 12.91
C ILE A 28 9.34 -4.53 11.54
N ASP A 29 8.29 -4.53 10.71
CA ASP A 29 8.36 -3.93 9.38
C ASP A 29 8.52 -2.41 9.47
N ARG A 30 7.82 -1.75 10.41
CA ARG A 30 8.01 -0.31 10.66
C ARG A 30 9.41 0.05 11.11
N ALA A 31 10.13 -0.86 11.75
CA ALA A 31 11.52 -0.62 12.16
C ALA A 31 12.42 -0.31 10.95
N SER A 32 12.10 -0.83 9.76
CA SER A 32 12.83 -0.54 8.52
C SER A 32 12.68 0.91 8.03
N LEU A 33 11.64 1.62 8.52
CA LEU A 33 11.38 3.03 8.19
C LEU A 33 12.19 4.00 9.08
N LYS A 34 12.76 3.49 10.19
CA LYS A 34 13.43 4.34 11.17
C LYS A 34 14.70 4.96 10.59
N GLY A 35 14.81 6.28 10.72
CA GLY A 35 15.99 7.03 10.27
C GLY A 35 16.02 7.33 8.78
N LEU A 36 14.95 7.06 8.03
CA LEU A 36 14.84 7.48 6.64
C LEU A 36 14.82 9.03 6.56
N HIS A 37 15.70 9.58 5.76
CA HIS A 37 15.78 11.03 5.52
C HIS A 37 14.84 11.53 4.42
N GLY A 38 14.14 10.64 3.74
CA GLY A 38 13.21 10.90 2.67
C GLY A 38 13.00 9.64 1.83
N VAL A 39 12.17 9.75 0.79
CA VAL A 39 11.92 8.66 -0.16
C VAL A 39 11.86 9.20 -1.59
N PHE A 40 12.34 8.41 -2.54
CA PHE A 40 12.05 8.59 -3.95
C PHE A 40 10.71 7.92 -4.28
N VAL A 41 9.80 8.61 -4.95
CA VAL A 41 8.48 8.06 -5.32
C VAL A 41 8.54 7.57 -6.76
N LEU A 42 8.20 6.32 -6.96
CA LEU A 42 8.11 5.69 -8.28
C LEU A 42 6.75 5.01 -8.43
N VAL A 43 5.93 5.51 -9.33
CA VAL A 43 4.68 4.86 -9.74
C VAL A 43 4.95 4.09 -11.02
N GLU A 44 4.57 2.82 -11.04
CA GLU A 44 4.68 1.96 -12.21
C GLU A 44 3.79 2.47 -13.35
N ASP A 45 4.25 2.29 -14.58
CA ASP A 45 3.47 2.63 -15.76
C ASP A 45 2.18 1.78 -15.81
N LEU A 46 1.08 2.43 -16.13
CA LEU A 46 -0.21 1.75 -16.27
C LEU A 46 -0.34 1.10 -17.65
N ASN A 47 -1.12 0.02 -17.71
CA ASN A 47 -1.42 -0.60 -19.00
C ASN A 47 -2.45 0.24 -19.79
N PRO A 48 -2.48 0.13 -21.14
CA PRO A 48 -3.36 0.93 -21.97
C PRO A 48 -4.86 0.88 -21.61
N PRO A 49 -5.45 -0.25 -21.18
CA PRO A 49 -6.85 -0.27 -20.76
C PRO A 49 -7.17 0.63 -19.56
N GLU A 50 -6.23 0.73 -18.61
CA GLU A 50 -6.36 1.54 -17.40
C GLU A 50 -6.29 3.03 -17.75
N GLU A 51 -5.35 3.40 -18.63
CA GLU A 51 -5.22 4.76 -19.13
C GLU A 51 -6.47 5.20 -19.94
N GLN A 52 -7.01 4.32 -20.80
CA GLN A 52 -8.23 4.58 -21.55
C GLN A 52 -9.45 4.75 -20.63
N ALA A 53 -9.45 4.09 -19.46
CA ALA A 53 -10.47 4.30 -18.42
C ALA A 53 -10.27 5.62 -17.63
N GLY A 54 -9.20 6.36 -17.92
CA GLY A 54 -8.94 7.70 -17.37
C GLY A 54 -8.08 7.69 -16.09
N LEU A 55 -7.42 6.56 -15.78
CA LEU A 55 -6.39 6.51 -14.76
C LEU A 55 -5.04 6.92 -15.38
N LYS A 56 -4.23 7.71 -14.68
CA LYS A 56 -2.92 8.15 -15.16
C LYS A 56 -1.88 8.00 -14.05
N ALA A 57 -0.76 7.34 -14.37
CA ALA A 57 0.36 7.17 -13.43
C ALA A 57 0.90 8.52 -12.93
N ALA A 58 0.99 9.52 -13.81
CA ALA A 58 1.45 10.86 -13.44
C ALA A 58 0.54 11.55 -12.41
N ASP A 59 -0.79 11.35 -12.51
CA ASP A 59 -1.74 11.90 -11.54
C ASP A 59 -1.59 11.22 -10.18
N ILE A 60 -1.44 9.89 -10.18
CA ILE A 60 -1.19 9.10 -8.97
C ILE A 60 0.12 9.56 -8.31
N GLN A 61 1.19 9.73 -9.10
CA GLN A 61 2.47 10.20 -8.59
C GLN A 61 2.37 11.58 -7.95
N ALA A 62 1.66 12.51 -8.58
CA ALA A 62 1.44 13.85 -8.05
C ALA A 62 0.68 13.82 -6.71
N ASP A 63 -0.39 13.03 -6.62
CA ASP A 63 -1.19 12.86 -5.39
C ASP A 63 -0.35 12.28 -4.24
N VAL A 64 0.46 11.26 -4.55
CA VAL A 64 1.36 10.62 -3.58
C VAL A 64 2.39 11.62 -3.06
N GLN A 65 3.06 12.33 -3.96
CA GLN A 65 4.07 13.34 -3.61
C GLN A 65 3.47 14.45 -2.75
N GLN A 66 2.31 14.98 -3.14
CA GLN A 66 1.60 16.00 -2.38
C GLN A 66 1.28 15.52 -0.96
N LYS A 67 0.80 14.28 -0.82
CA LYS A 67 0.43 13.70 0.47
C LYS A 67 1.64 13.51 1.38
N LEU A 68 2.77 13.04 0.85
CA LEU A 68 4.02 12.89 1.59
C LEU A 68 4.57 14.26 2.04
N GLN A 69 4.57 15.25 1.15
CA GLN A 69 5.00 16.63 1.47
C GLN A 69 4.13 17.24 2.56
N ALA A 70 2.80 17.09 2.47
CA ALA A 70 1.86 17.58 3.49
C ALA A 70 2.12 16.95 4.86
N ALA A 71 2.57 15.69 4.90
CA ALA A 71 2.99 15.00 6.12
C ALA A 71 4.38 15.43 6.62
N GLY A 72 5.13 16.19 5.81
CA GLY A 72 6.50 16.60 6.12
C GLY A 72 7.53 15.49 5.89
N ILE A 73 7.24 14.54 5.01
CA ILE A 73 8.19 13.51 4.58
C ILE A 73 8.94 14.06 3.37
N PRO A 74 10.29 14.17 3.42
CA PRO A 74 11.07 14.70 2.32
C PRO A 74 10.98 13.80 1.08
N LEU A 75 10.85 14.42 -0.10
CA LEU A 75 10.93 13.74 -1.38
C LEU A 75 12.35 13.84 -1.92
N LEU A 76 12.88 12.70 -2.35
CA LEU A 76 14.19 12.63 -3.00
C LEU A 76 13.99 12.68 -4.53
N SER A 77 14.86 13.40 -5.22
CA SER A 77 15.03 13.22 -6.65
C SER A 77 15.73 11.88 -6.95
N LYS A 78 15.68 11.41 -8.18
CA LYS A 78 16.36 10.16 -8.58
C LYS A 78 17.85 10.21 -8.25
N THR A 79 18.52 11.34 -8.50
CA THR A 79 19.95 11.51 -8.18
C THR A 79 20.20 11.48 -6.67
N GLN A 80 19.41 12.23 -5.89
CA GLN A 80 19.52 12.21 -4.43
C GLN A 80 19.26 10.82 -3.84
N ASN A 81 18.34 10.03 -4.43
CA ASN A 81 18.08 8.67 -3.97
C ASN A 81 19.29 7.76 -4.14
N ILE A 82 19.99 7.86 -5.28
CA ILE A 82 21.20 7.08 -5.55
C ILE A 82 22.31 7.38 -4.52
N ASP A 83 22.40 8.63 -4.08
CA ASP A 83 23.39 9.06 -3.10
C ASP A 83 22.94 8.84 -1.65
N THR A 84 21.69 8.40 -1.45
CA THR A 84 21.12 8.17 -0.11
C THR A 84 21.37 6.72 0.33
N PRO A 85 21.93 6.47 1.53
CA PRO A 85 22.14 5.11 2.03
C PRO A 85 20.81 4.31 2.01
N GLY A 86 20.87 3.12 1.40
CA GLY A 86 19.72 2.24 1.25
C GLY A 86 18.82 2.55 0.07
N MET A 87 19.08 3.62 -0.69
CA MET A 87 18.31 4.02 -1.89
C MET A 87 16.78 3.89 -1.69
N PRO A 88 16.18 4.54 -0.68
CA PRO A 88 14.80 4.29 -0.27
C PRO A 88 13.80 4.74 -1.35
N THR A 89 13.21 3.78 -2.05
CA THR A 89 12.21 3.99 -3.10
C THR A 89 10.83 3.56 -2.61
N LEU A 90 9.88 4.48 -2.56
CA LEU A 90 8.48 4.17 -2.37
C LEU A 90 7.89 3.82 -3.73
N TYR A 91 7.79 2.52 -3.99
CA TYR A 91 7.30 1.96 -5.24
C TYR A 91 5.79 1.69 -5.13
N ILE A 92 5.03 2.20 -6.09
CA ILE A 92 3.58 2.03 -6.16
C ILE A 92 3.23 1.30 -7.44
N SER A 93 2.61 0.13 -7.33
CA SER A 93 2.03 -0.62 -8.44
C SER A 93 0.51 -0.62 -8.34
N VAL A 94 -0.14 -0.36 -9.46
CA VAL A 94 -1.59 -0.43 -9.60
C VAL A 94 -1.89 -1.29 -10.80
N SER A 95 -2.58 -2.41 -10.60
CA SER A 95 -3.03 -3.30 -11.66
C SER A 95 -4.55 -3.31 -11.70
N VAL A 96 -5.12 -3.16 -12.88
CA VAL A 96 -6.57 -3.21 -13.10
C VAL A 96 -6.87 -4.20 -14.22
N ALA A 97 -7.77 -5.13 -14.00
CA ALA A 97 -8.18 -6.07 -15.03
C ALA A 97 -9.58 -5.72 -15.52
N SER A 98 -9.75 -5.59 -16.83
CA SER A 98 -11.07 -5.41 -17.42
C SER A 98 -11.86 -6.73 -17.37
N SER A 99 -13.09 -6.68 -16.82
CA SER A 99 -14.01 -7.82 -16.89
C SER A 99 -15.26 -7.42 -17.68
N THR A 100 -15.45 -8.09 -18.80
CA THR A 100 -16.66 -7.92 -19.64
C THR A 100 -17.84 -8.73 -19.11
N ALA A 101 -17.58 -9.78 -18.33
CA ALA A 101 -18.61 -10.71 -17.87
C ALA A 101 -19.43 -10.17 -16.69
N THR A 102 -18.83 -9.42 -15.81
CA THR A 102 -19.47 -8.91 -14.56
C THR A 102 -19.68 -7.39 -14.55
N GLY A 103 -19.07 -6.66 -15.50
CA GLY A 103 -19.02 -5.20 -15.47
C GLY A 103 -18.10 -4.62 -14.41
N LEU A 104 -17.57 -5.47 -13.50
CA LEU A 104 -16.63 -5.08 -12.47
C LEU A 104 -15.20 -5.10 -13.03
N TRP A 105 -14.42 -4.11 -12.62
CA TRP A 105 -13.00 -3.99 -12.88
C TRP A 105 -12.24 -4.29 -11.58
N PRO A 106 -11.77 -5.54 -11.42
CA PRO A 106 -10.94 -5.88 -10.27
C PRO A 106 -9.60 -5.14 -10.34
N PHE A 107 -9.11 -4.70 -9.17
CA PHE A 107 -7.83 -4.02 -9.06
C PHE A 107 -7.01 -4.57 -7.90
N SER A 108 -5.69 -4.43 -8.01
CA SER A 108 -4.75 -4.52 -6.89
C SER A 108 -3.91 -3.25 -6.81
N ILE A 109 -3.59 -2.86 -5.58
CA ILE A 109 -2.69 -1.76 -5.27
C ILE A 109 -1.65 -2.31 -4.31
N ASP A 110 -0.38 -2.13 -4.64
CA ASP A 110 0.75 -2.45 -3.80
C ASP A 110 1.60 -1.21 -3.59
N VAL A 111 1.94 -0.93 -2.34
CA VAL A 111 2.83 0.14 -1.93
C VAL A 111 3.97 -0.47 -1.15
N ASN A 112 5.15 -0.46 -1.74
CA ASN A 112 6.36 -1.07 -1.22
C ASN A 112 7.40 -0.01 -0.88
N LEU A 113 8.05 -0.13 0.27
CA LEU A 113 9.33 0.53 0.46
C LEU A 113 10.42 -0.45 0.04
N GLU A 114 11.10 -0.13 -1.02
CA GLU A 114 12.25 -0.86 -1.52
C GLU A 114 13.53 -0.18 -1.05
N GLN A 115 14.47 -0.98 -0.55
CA GLN A 115 15.76 -0.49 -0.08
C GLN A 115 16.88 -1.46 -0.47
N GLU A 116 18.10 -0.95 -0.55
CA GLU A 116 19.28 -1.81 -0.59
C GLU A 116 19.43 -2.58 0.70
N ALA A 117 19.76 -3.85 0.61
CA ALA A 117 20.00 -4.72 1.75
C ALA A 117 21.18 -5.66 1.53
N THR A 118 21.84 -6.05 2.61
CA THR A 118 22.82 -7.13 2.61
C THR A 118 22.29 -8.35 3.35
N LEU A 119 22.65 -9.54 2.90
CA LEU A 119 22.20 -10.76 3.53
C LEU A 119 23.11 -11.12 4.71
N LYS A 120 22.55 -11.21 5.91
CA LYS A 120 23.32 -11.55 7.11
C LYS A 120 24.11 -12.86 7.00
N ARG A 121 23.56 -13.86 6.27
CA ARG A 121 24.26 -15.14 6.02
C ARG A 121 25.42 -15.03 5.02
N SER A 122 25.45 -13.97 4.22
CA SER A 122 26.46 -13.69 3.19
C SER A 122 26.59 -12.16 3.08
N PRO A 123 27.41 -11.53 3.95
CA PRO A 123 27.49 -10.06 4.02
C PRO A 123 27.99 -9.41 2.73
N ASP A 124 28.70 -10.15 1.88
CA ASP A 124 29.15 -9.70 0.56
C ASP A 124 28.04 -9.76 -0.50
N THR A 125 26.89 -10.36 -0.18
CA THR A 125 25.74 -10.43 -1.09
C THR A 125 24.86 -9.20 -0.93
N PHE A 126 24.87 -8.38 -1.96
CA PHE A 126 24.10 -7.16 -2.07
C PHE A 126 22.76 -7.42 -2.79
N VAL A 127 21.67 -6.92 -2.24
CA VAL A 127 20.32 -6.95 -2.82
C VAL A 127 19.93 -5.51 -3.13
N PRO A 128 19.84 -5.10 -4.39
CA PRO A 128 19.62 -3.71 -4.77
C PRO A 128 18.20 -3.21 -4.44
N THR A 129 17.20 -4.10 -4.44
CA THR A 129 15.80 -3.76 -4.19
C THR A 129 15.16 -4.83 -3.32
N ALA A 130 15.28 -4.67 -2.01
CA ALA A 130 14.57 -5.51 -1.04
C ALA A 130 13.33 -4.78 -0.55
N VAL A 131 12.16 -5.42 -0.63
CA VAL A 131 10.95 -4.88 0.00
C VAL A 131 11.10 -5.01 1.51
N THR A 132 11.20 -3.88 2.20
CA THR A 132 11.43 -3.82 3.65
C THR A 132 10.17 -3.41 4.41
N TRP A 133 9.22 -2.79 3.75
CA TRP A 133 7.89 -2.46 4.25
C TRP A 133 6.88 -2.54 3.10
N HIS A 134 5.65 -2.97 3.41
CA HIS A 134 4.63 -3.18 2.38
C HIS A 134 3.23 -2.99 2.95
N VAL A 135 2.36 -2.40 2.14
CA VAL A 135 0.90 -2.46 2.29
C VAL A 135 0.26 -2.59 0.93
N GLY A 136 -0.91 -3.22 0.90
CA GLY A 136 -1.67 -3.36 -0.33
C GLY A 136 -3.15 -3.48 -0.10
N SER A 137 -3.89 -3.46 -1.19
CA SER A 137 -5.33 -3.73 -1.21
C SER A 137 -5.76 -4.32 -2.55
N ILE A 138 -6.80 -5.14 -2.49
CA ILE A 138 -7.49 -5.66 -3.67
C ILE A 138 -8.95 -5.25 -3.58
N GLY A 139 -9.59 -5.06 -4.72
CA GLY A 139 -10.98 -4.68 -4.77
C GLY A 139 -11.57 -4.77 -6.18
N GLY A 140 -12.76 -4.24 -6.35
CA GLY A 140 -13.40 -4.09 -7.65
C GLY A 140 -14.18 -2.79 -7.71
N VAL A 141 -14.18 -2.15 -8.85
CA VAL A 141 -14.93 -0.93 -9.15
C VAL A 141 -15.71 -1.09 -10.45
N ASP A 142 -16.76 -0.31 -10.64
CA ASP A 142 -17.39 -0.19 -11.95
C ASP A 142 -16.46 0.54 -12.93
N LYS A 143 -16.58 0.26 -14.22
CA LYS A 143 -15.78 0.93 -15.25
C LYS A 143 -15.87 2.45 -15.17
N SER A 144 -17.05 2.98 -14.86
CA SER A 144 -17.27 4.42 -14.70
C SER A 144 -16.58 5.04 -13.49
N ASP A 145 -16.16 4.21 -12.52
CA ASP A 145 -15.57 4.62 -11.25
C ASP A 145 -14.08 4.26 -11.11
N VAL A 146 -13.43 3.85 -12.20
CA VAL A 146 -12.00 3.48 -12.20
C VAL A 146 -11.11 4.60 -11.62
N ARG A 147 -11.52 5.86 -11.78
CA ARG A 147 -10.77 7.00 -11.21
C ARG A 147 -10.73 7.00 -9.68
N SER A 148 -11.70 6.37 -9.00
CA SER A 148 -11.69 6.25 -7.54
C SER A 148 -10.54 5.39 -7.01
N ILE A 149 -9.87 4.62 -7.87
CA ILE A 149 -8.65 3.89 -7.52
C ILE A 149 -7.55 4.83 -6.99
N ARG A 150 -7.50 6.09 -7.46
CA ARG A 150 -6.57 7.12 -6.92
C ARG A 150 -6.80 7.35 -5.42
N ASP A 151 -8.06 7.42 -5.00
CA ASP A 151 -8.41 7.60 -3.58
C ASP A 151 -7.96 6.38 -2.76
N ARG A 152 -8.10 5.17 -3.34
CA ARG A 152 -7.61 3.94 -2.72
C ARG A 152 -6.09 3.91 -2.58
N VAL A 153 -5.36 4.38 -3.59
CA VAL A 153 -3.90 4.60 -3.46
C VAL A 153 -3.64 5.57 -2.31
N GLY A 154 -4.35 6.70 -2.27
CA GLY A 154 -4.24 7.69 -1.20
C GLY A 154 -4.47 7.10 0.20
N GLU A 155 -5.36 6.11 0.37
CA GLU A 155 -5.56 5.38 1.62
C GLU A 155 -4.32 4.55 2.00
N GLN A 156 -3.69 3.84 1.04
CA GLN A 156 -2.48 3.07 1.30
C GLN A 156 -1.30 3.99 1.66
N ILE A 157 -1.16 5.13 0.96
CA ILE A 157 -0.13 6.13 1.30
C ILE A 157 -0.35 6.71 2.71
N SER A 158 -1.61 6.85 3.16
CA SER A 158 -1.88 7.26 4.54
C SER A 158 -1.32 6.25 5.57
N LYS A 159 -1.38 4.94 5.26
CA LYS A 159 -0.78 3.91 6.13
C LYS A 159 0.73 4.05 6.17
N PHE A 160 1.38 4.29 5.03
CA PHE A 160 2.82 4.56 4.98
C PHE A 160 3.20 5.79 5.81
N VAL A 161 2.48 6.91 5.63
CA VAL A 161 2.70 8.15 6.39
C VAL A 161 2.60 7.89 7.90
N ASN A 162 1.56 7.18 8.34
CA ASN A 162 1.36 6.84 9.74
C ASN A 162 2.49 5.95 10.29
N ALA A 163 2.90 4.94 9.51
CA ALA A 163 4.01 4.04 9.87
C ALA A 163 5.32 4.82 9.99
N TYR A 164 5.62 5.67 9.02
CA TYR A 164 6.83 6.51 8.99
C TYR A 164 6.89 7.45 10.20
N LEU A 165 5.82 8.22 10.44
CA LEU A 165 5.79 9.22 11.53
C LEU A 165 5.85 8.56 12.91
N LYS A 166 5.38 7.32 13.05
CA LYS A 166 5.46 6.57 14.31
C LYS A 166 6.88 6.27 14.74
N VAL A 167 7.79 6.04 13.79
CA VAL A 167 9.19 5.70 14.07
C VAL A 167 10.17 6.84 13.79
N ASN A 168 9.69 7.92 13.15
CA ASN A 168 10.43 9.16 12.88
C ASN A 168 9.64 10.36 13.44
N PRO A 169 9.46 10.46 14.76
CA PRO A 169 8.70 11.57 15.34
C PRO A 169 9.40 12.90 15.04
N LYS A 170 8.60 13.92 14.71
CA LYS A 170 9.13 15.28 14.54
C LYS A 170 9.80 15.72 15.84
N PRO A 171 10.95 16.42 15.78
CA PRO A 171 11.54 17.00 16.99
C PRO A 171 10.47 17.84 17.71
N ALA A 172 10.35 17.66 19.04
CA ALA A 172 9.51 18.55 19.82
C ALA A 172 10.05 19.98 19.63
N ASN A 173 9.18 20.93 19.24
CA ASN A 173 9.58 22.33 19.17
C ASN A 173 10.21 22.70 20.52
N PRO A 174 11.46 23.21 20.57
CA PRO A 174 11.99 23.78 21.80
C PRO A 174 11.08 24.95 22.19
N LYS A 175 10.53 24.87 23.41
CA LYS A 175 9.76 25.98 24.01
C LYS A 175 10.65 27.19 24.22
#